data_057e751905a58ad14b402269aafc0fab
#
_entry.id   057e751905a58ad14b402269aafc0fab
#
_cell.length_a   1.000
_cell.length_b   1.000
_cell.length_c   1.000
_cell.angle_alpha   90.00
_cell.angle_beta   90.00
_cell.angle_gamma   90.00
#
_symmetry.space_group_name_H-M   'P 1'
#
loop_
_entity.id
_entity.type
_entity.pdbx_description
1 polymer ?
#
loop_
_entity_poly.entity_id
_entity_poly.type
_entity_poly.pdbx_seq_one_letter_code
_entity_poly.pdbx_strand_id
1 'polypeptide(L)'
;MKKTDNGKDLKRRLYRLIFALGILTCFLITASLLVGLKNYSFKTLWESVSAYDPFNQAHQIIYTVRLPRIIGALLTGTILGICGLIMQSISSNPLGDPSLLGVSGGASVVIAVSYAISMNIGSVQRSVIAMAGAALAMIFVSLLSGKMGRRTDPLKLMLAGTAVSNFFGSLSLIIGIRSKTSRSLSFWIAGSLAGINATDLLFLTVSLIVILLIILYYRKDFTLMVLGDELSTGLGANVDRARKAGLLVVVIGTGISVSVIGNVGFVGLCVPHIARLLFGSRFSFLLPVVAVMSAFLLGAADFMARSASAPLEIPVGAITALIGAPFFLYLARTQKKNGGRTAQ
;
A
#
# COMPACT_ATOMS: atom_id res chain seq x y z
N MET A 1 5.78 4.53 41.44
CA MET A 1 4.73 5.51 41.04
C MET A 1 5.13 6.36 39.83
N LYS A 2 5.76 5.75 38.76
CA LYS A 2 6.21 6.46 37.51
C LYS A 2 5.56 5.93 36.23
N LYS A 3 4.55 5.05 36.30
CA LYS A 3 3.96 4.34 35.14
C LYS A 3 2.71 5.00 34.54
N THR A 4 2.06 5.93 35.21
CA THR A 4 0.81 6.56 34.74
C THR A 4 1.04 7.79 33.86
N ASP A 5 2.19 8.41 33.96
CA ASP A 5 2.52 9.63 33.17
C ASP A 5 2.89 9.32 31.72
N ASN A 6 3.50 8.15 31.48
CA ASN A 6 3.94 7.72 30.15
C ASN A 6 2.79 7.51 29.13
N GLY A 7 1.58 7.18 29.57
CA GLY A 7 0.44 6.93 28.67
C GLY A 7 -0.22 8.23 28.16
N LYS A 8 -0.27 9.28 28.97
CA LYS A 8 -0.81 10.58 28.56
C LYS A 8 0.16 11.31 27.63
N ASP A 9 1.45 11.22 27.91
CA ASP A 9 2.48 11.81 27.05
C ASP A 9 2.59 11.11 25.71
N LEU A 10 2.45 9.79 25.65
CA LEU A 10 2.42 9.04 24.41
C LEU A 10 1.21 9.43 23.54
N LYS A 11 0.01 9.57 24.16
CA LYS A 11 -1.18 10.07 23.45
C LYS A 11 -0.98 11.50 22.92
N ARG A 12 -0.40 12.40 23.70
CA ARG A 12 -0.11 13.77 23.27
C ARG A 12 0.88 13.78 22.09
N ARG A 13 1.92 12.96 22.12
CA ARG A 13 2.87 12.81 21.01
C ARG A 13 2.18 12.28 19.75
N LEU A 14 1.31 11.29 19.90
CA LEU A 14 0.50 10.72 18.83
C LEU A 14 -0.38 11.80 18.16
N TYR A 15 -1.16 12.55 18.94
CA TYR A 15 -2.03 13.62 18.40
C TYR A 15 -1.22 14.72 17.73
N ARG A 16 -0.07 15.13 18.30
CA ARG A 16 0.81 16.12 17.67
C ARG A 16 1.35 15.62 16.33
N LEU A 17 1.78 14.37 16.25
CA LEU A 17 2.28 13.79 14.99
C LEU A 17 1.17 13.74 13.93
N ILE A 18 -0.01 13.21 14.29
CA ILE A 18 -1.15 13.12 13.37
C ILE A 18 -1.54 14.53 12.89
N PHE A 19 -1.57 15.52 13.77
CA PHE A 19 -1.87 16.90 13.43
C PHE A 19 -0.81 17.51 12.50
N ALA A 20 0.47 17.33 12.81
CA ALA A 20 1.56 17.80 11.97
C ALA A 20 1.55 17.14 10.58
N LEU A 21 1.35 15.81 10.52
CA LEU A 21 1.21 15.10 9.26
C LEU A 21 -0.06 15.52 8.50
N GLY A 22 -1.16 15.81 9.20
CA GLY A 22 -2.36 16.35 8.59
C GLY A 22 -2.10 17.69 7.89
N ILE A 23 -1.40 18.61 8.56
CA ILE A 23 -0.99 19.91 7.96
C ILE A 23 -0.07 19.67 6.75
N LEU A 24 0.93 18.79 6.88
CA LEU A 24 1.83 18.46 5.80
C LEU A 24 1.10 17.83 4.61
N THR A 25 0.10 16.98 4.88
CA THR A 25 -0.72 16.36 3.83
C THR A 25 -1.59 17.41 3.13
N CYS A 26 -2.19 18.36 3.87
CA CYS A 26 -2.92 19.48 3.27
C CYS A 26 -2.01 20.35 2.40
N PHE A 27 -0.81 20.65 2.88
CA PHE A 27 0.19 21.37 2.09
C PHE A 27 0.58 20.59 0.83
N LEU A 28 0.80 19.28 0.95
CA LEU A 28 1.13 18.41 -0.17
C LEU A 28 0.00 18.37 -1.20
N ILE A 29 -1.27 18.28 -0.76
CA ILE A 29 -2.44 18.32 -1.66
C ILE A 29 -2.42 19.63 -2.43
N THR A 30 -2.29 20.76 -1.74
CA THR A 30 -2.26 22.09 -2.37
C THR A 30 -1.10 22.20 -3.36
N ALA A 31 0.11 21.81 -2.98
CA ALA A 31 1.28 21.81 -3.86
C ALA A 31 1.05 20.89 -5.08
N SER A 32 0.46 19.73 -4.85
CA SER A 32 0.12 18.75 -5.90
C SER A 32 -0.89 19.29 -6.91
N LEU A 33 -1.83 20.12 -6.49
CA LEU A 33 -2.80 20.75 -7.37
C LEU A 33 -2.22 21.95 -8.13
N LEU A 34 -1.27 22.68 -7.55
CA LEU A 34 -0.67 23.88 -8.15
C LEU A 34 0.51 23.56 -9.08
N VAL A 35 1.39 22.63 -8.68
CA VAL A 35 2.66 22.31 -9.37
C VAL A 35 2.50 21.11 -10.30
N GLY A 36 3.07 21.19 -11.50
CA GLY A 36 3.08 20.12 -12.50
C GLY A 36 3.70 20.60 -13.80
N LEU A 37 3.41 19.93 -14.92
CA LEU A 37 3.85 20.36 -16.26
C LEU A 37 3.52 21.82 -16.56
N LYS A 38 2.35 22.26 -16.12
CA LYS A 38 1.93 23.67 -16.14
C LYS A 38 1.62 24.06 -14.69
N ASN A 39 2.27 25.12 -14.20
CA ASN A 39 2.01 25.64 -12.87
C ASN A 39 0.79 26.55 -12.89
N TYR A 40 -0.07 26.38 -11.89
CA TYR A 40 -1.26 27.22 -11.70
C TYR A 40 -1.10 28.08 -10.45
N SER A 41 -1.77 29.26 -10.44
CA SER A 41 -1.79 30.13 -9.29
C SER A 41 -2.82 29.64 -8.25
N PHE A 42 -2.64 30.08 -7.01
CA PHE A 42 -3.63 29.81 -5.96
C PHE A 42 -5.00 30.41 -6.32
N LYS A 43 -5.01 31.54 -7.03
CA LYS A 43 -6.23 32.18 -7.54
C LYS A 43 -6.98 31.23 -8.48
N THR A 44 -6.29 30.61 -9.45
CA THR A 44 -6.87 29.62 -10.38
C THR A 44 -7.43 28.41 -9.64
N LEU A 45 -6.74 27.93 -8.60
CA LEU A 45 -7.25 26.85 -7.75
C LEU A 45 -8.53 27.25 -7.03
N TRP A 46 -8.55 28.45 -6.44
CA TRP A 46 -9.73 28.97 -5.76
C TRP A 46 -10.91 29.16 -6.72
N GLU A 47 -10.67 29.73 -7.90
CA GLU A 47 -11.67 29.90 -8.95
C GLU A 47 -12.22 28.54 -9.43
N SER A 48 -11.37 27.52 -9.56
CA SER A 48 -11.80 26.19 -9.96
C SER A 48 -12.75 25.54 -8.94
N VAL A 49 -12.65 25.89 -7.65
CA VAL A 49 -13.54 25.35 -6.59
C VAL A 49 -14.81 26.20 -6.44
N SER A 50 -14.71 27.53 -6.52
CA SER A 50 -15.81 28.47 -6.27
C SER A 50 -16.67 28.76 -7.49
N ALA A 51 -16.08 28.74 -8.70
CA ALA A 51 -16.71 29.09 -9.97
C ALA A 51 -16.16 28.19 -11.09
N TYR A 52 -16.47 26.88 -11.02
CA TYR A 52 -16.00 25.93 -12.01
C TYR A 52 -16.52 26.27 -13.41
N ASP A 53 -15.59 26.47 -14.35
CA ASP A 53 -15.87 26.67 -15.76
C ASP A 53 -15.44 25.45 -16.56
N PRO A 54 -16.38 24.71 -17.20
CA PRO A 54 -16.08 23.54 -18.02
C PRO A 54 -15.25 23.83 -19.27
N PHE A 55 -15.18 25.08 -19.74
CA PHE A 55 -14.40 25.49 -20.91
C PHE A 55 -12.98 25.94 -20.54
N ASN A 56 -12.69 26.14 -19.26
CA ASN A 56 -11.36 26.51 -18.78
C ASN A 56 -10.49 25.26 -18.64
N GLN A 57 -9.45 25.14 -19.47
CA GLN A 57 -8.51 24.01 -19.45
C GLN A 57 -7.84 23.82 -18.09
N ALA A 58 -7.56 24.90 -17.35
CA ALA A 58 -6.94 24.80 -16.04
C ALA A 58 -7.88 24.12 -15.02
N HIS A 59 -9.16 24.48 -15.03
CA HIS A 59 -10.17 23.86 -14.17
C HIS A 59 -10.36 22.39 -14.50
N GLN A 60 -10.42 22.06 -15.80
CA GLN A 60 -10.52 20.65 -16.24
C GLN A 60 -9.31 19.83 -15.74
N ILE A 61 -8.07 20.31 -15.93
CA ILE A 61 -6.86 19.59 -15.52
C ILE A 61 -6.84 19.38 -14.00
N ILE A 62 -7.25 20.40 -13.23
CA ILE A 62 -7.32 20.28 -11.76
C ILE A 62 -8.32 19.18 -11.36
N TYR A 63 -9.53 19.16 -11.92
CA TYR A 63 -10.59 18.25 -11.51
C TYR A 63 -10.48 16.84 -12.09
N THR A 64 -10.06 16.71 -13.37
CA THR A 64 -10.06 15.40 -14.05
C THR A 64 -8.73 14.66 -13.97
N VAL A 65 -7.63 15.38 -13.70
CA VAL A 65 -6.30 14.76 -13.68
C VAL A 65 -5.65 14.86 -12.29
N ARG A 66 -5.50 16.09 -11.74
CA ARG A 66 -4.70 16.29 -10.54
C ARG A 66 -5.41 15.85 -9.27
N LEU A 67 -6.70 16.19 -9.13
CA LEU A 67 -7.47 15.85 -7.94
C LEU A 67 -7.67 14.34 -7.79
N PRO A 68 -8.11 13.58 -8.83
CA PRO A 68 -8.19 12.13 -8.72
C PRO A 68 -6.84 11.49 -8.42
N ARG A 69 -5.76 11.99 -8.99
CA ARG A 69 -4.41 11.47 -8.80
C ARG A 69 -3.94 11.58 -7.35
N ILE A 70 -4.04 12.77 -6.74
CA ILE A 70 -3.61 12.95 -5.34
C ILE A 70 -4.52 12.17 -4.38
N ILE A 71 -5.84 12.16 -4.58
CA ILE A 71 -6.75 11.37 -3.75
C ILE A 71 -6.42 9.88 -3.89
N GLY A 72 -6.19 9.39 -5.11
CA GLY A 72 -5.79 8.01 -5.36
C GLY A 72 -4.48 7.64 -4.66
N ALA A 73 -3.48 8.54 -4.67
CA ALA A 73 -2.23 8.35 -3.94
C ALA A 73 -2.46 8.23 -2.43
N LEU A 74 -3.27 9.11 -1.84
CA LEU A 74 -3.57 9.09 -0.41
C LEU A 74 -4.33 7.83 0.00
N LEU A 75 -5.35 7.44 -0.77
CA LEU A 75 -6.14 6.23 -0.50
C LEU A 75 -5.29 4.98 -0.60
N THR A 76 -4.53 4.84 -1.70
CA THR A 76 -3.66 3.67 -1.91
C THR A 76 -2.55 3.59 -0.86
N GLY A 77 -1.92 4.72 -0.53
CA GLY A 77 -0.95 4.78 0.56
C GLY A 77 -1.53 4.29 1.88
N THR A 78 -2.72 4.77 2.24
CA THR A 78 -3.46 4.34 3.43
C THR A 78 -3.71 2.83 3.42
N ILE A 79 -4.23 2.30 2.31
CA ILE A 79 -4.55 0.87 2.17
C ILE A 79 -3.29 0.03 2.31
N LEU A 80 -2.21 0.35 1.57
CA LEU A 80 -0.96 -0.41 1.62
C LEU A 80 -0.32 -0.36 3.01
N GLY A 81 -0.34 0.79 3.68
CA GLY A 81 0.17 0.90 5.04
C GLY A 81 -0.60 0.05 6.05
N ILE A 82 -1.93 0.07 5.97
CA ILE A 82 -2.80 -0.76 6.81
C ILE A 82 -2.58 -2.24 6.51
N CYS A 83 -2.51 -2.64 5.23
CA CYS A 83 -2.19 -4.01 4.84
C CYS A 83 -0.83 -4.47 5.40
N GLY A 84 0.17 -3.58 5.37
CA GLY A 84 1.48 -3.83 5.96
C GLY A 84 1.42 -4.03 7.47
N LEU A 85 0.69 -3.18 8.18
CA LEU A 85 0.50 -3.31 9.63
C LEU A 85 -0.16 -4.65 10.00
N ILE A 86 -1.21 -5.04 9.27
CA ILE A 86 -1.89 -6.33 9.46
C ILE A 86 -0.97 -7.48 9.12
N MET A 87 -0.27 -7.44 7.97
CA MET A 87 0.66 -8.50 7.56
C MET A 87 1.75 -8.74 8.58
N GLN A 88 2.35 -7.68 9.11
CA GLN A 88 3.35 -7.77 10.17
C GLN A 88 2.76 -8.30 11.50
N SER A 89 1.49 -8.03 11.78
CA SER A 89 0.81 -8.52 12.98
C SER A 89 0.49 -10.01 12.89
N ILE A 90 -0.04 -10.48 11.74
CA ILE A 90 -0.40 -11.89 11.56
C ILE A 90 0.79 -12.81 11.34
N SER A 91 1.90 -12.28 10.80
CA SER A 91 3.15 -13.02 10.60
C SER A 91 4.07 -12.97 11.82
N SER A 92 3.75 -12.16 12.82
CA SER A 92 4.64 -11.86 13.97
C SER A 92 6.06 -11.47 13.51
N ASN A 93 6.18 -10.93 12.29
CA ASN A 93 7.43 -10.56 11.66
C ASN A 93 7.40 -9.08 11.24
N PRO A 94 8.28 -8.23 11.79
CA PRO A 94 8.31 -6.81 11.45
C PRO A 94 8.73 -6.54 9.98
N LEU A 95 9.24 -7.54 9.29
CA LEU A 95 9.63 -7.50 7.87
C LEU A 95 8.55 -8.08 6.94
N GLY A 96 7.35 -8.40 7.46
CA GLY A 96 6.22 -8.87 6.66
C GLY A 96 5.76 -7.80 5.69
N ASP A 97 5.93 -8.05 4.39
CA ASP A 97 5.47 -7.17 3.32
C ASP A 97 4.26 -7.78 2.61
N PRO A 98 3.15 -7.05 2.43
CA PRO A 98 2.00 -7.50 1.67
C PRO A 98 2.33 -7.93 0.23
N SER A 99 3.32 -7.30 -0.40
CA SER A 99 3.74 -7.60 -1.77
C SER A 99 4.28 -9.03 -1.95
N LEU A 100 4.72 -9.67 -0.86
CA LEU A 100 5.24 -11.04 -0.86
C LEU A 100 4.15 -12.12 -1.02
N LEU A 101 2.86 -11.75 -1.04
CA LEU A 101 1.77 -12.72 -1.20
C LEU A 101 1.48 -13.15 -2.64
N GLY A 102 2.30 -12.75 -3.60
CA GLY A 102 2.13 -13.17 -5.00
C GLY A 102 1.13 -12.35 -5.81
N VAL A 103 0.41 -11.44 -5.16
CA VAL A 103 -0.70 -10.65 -5.73
C VAL A 103 -0.26 -9.84 -6.96
N SER A 104 0.88 -9.17 -6.87
CA SER A 104 1.43 -8.34 -7.96
C SER A 104 1.87 -9.18 -9.18
N GLY A 105 2.45 -10.36 -8.95
CA GLY A 105 2.83 -11.27 -10.02
C GLY A 105 1.63 -11.74 -10.84
N GLY A 106 0.56 -12.17 -10.16
CA GLY A 106 -0.67 -12.61 -10.82
C GLY A 106 -1.36 -11.49 -11.62
N ALA A 107 -1.43 -10.29 -11.06
CA ALA A 107 -1.96 -9.13 -11.78
C ALA A 107 -1.13 -8.84 -13.05
N SER A 108 0.21 -8.90 -12.96
CA SER A 108 1.08 -8.60 -14.09
C SER A 108 0.95 -9.58 -15.26
N VAL A 109 0.73 -10.89 -15.00
CA VAL A 109 0.50 -11.89 -16.08
C VAL A 109 -0.76 -11.56 -16.87
N VAL A 110 -1.85 -11.28 -16.16
CA VAL A 110 -3.14 -11.03 -16.84
C VAL A 110 -3.10 -9.72 -17.61
N ILE A 111 -2.43 -8.71 -17.09
CA ILE A 111 -2.18 -7.46 -17.82
C ILE A 111 -1.26 -7.70 -19.04
N ALA A 112 -0.21 -8.52 -18.91
CA ALA A 112 0.65 -8.87 -20.03
C ALA A 112 -0.14 -9.56 -21.16
N VAL A 113 -1.02 -10.50 -20.80
CA VAL A 113 -1.93 -11.15 -21.76
C VAL A 113 -2.85 -10.14 -22.42
N SER A 114 -3.47 -9.23 -21.64
CA SER A 114 -4.37 -8.22 -22.20
C SER A 114 -3.68 -7.30 -23.22
N TYR A 115 -2.44 -6.91 -22.94
CA TYR A 115 -1.63 -6.14 -23.89
C TYR A 115 -1.23 -6.96 -25.13
N ALA A 116 -0.91 -8.26 -24.94
CA ALA A 116 -0.50 -9.15 -26.04
C ALA A 116 -1.60 -9.37 -27.08
N ILE A 117 -2.86 -9.47 -26.65
CA ILE A 117 -4.02 -9.62 -27.56
C ILE A 117 -4.60 -8.28 -28.01
N SER A 118 -3.86 -7.18 -27.77
CA SER A 118 -4.24 -5.82 -28.18
C SER A 118 -5.65 -5.41 -27.74
N MET A 119 -6.08 -5.90 -26.56
CA MET A 119 -7.37 -5.50 -26.00
C MET A 119 -7.37 -4.01 -25.71
N ASN A 120 -8.21 -3.28 -26.41
CA ASN A 120 -8.45 -1.86 -26.12
C ASN A 120 -9.39 -1.74 -24.91
N ILE A 121 -8.83 -2.01 -23.73
CA ILE A 121 -9.58 -2.01 -22.46
C ILE A 121 -9.44 -0.67 -21.75
N GLY A 122 -10.56 -0.13 -21.29
CA GLY A 122 -10.59 1.03 -20.42
C GLY A 122 -9.95 0.75 -19.05
N SER A 123 -9.69 1.81 -18.29
CA SER A 123 -9.04 1.68 -16.96
C SER A 123 -9.81 0.76 -16.01
N VAL A 124 -11.14 0.84 -15.98
CA VAL A 124 -12.00 -0.01 -15.16
C VAL A 124 -11.85 -1.49 -15.48
N GLN A 125 -11.94 -1.85 -16.76
CA GLN A 125 -11.76 -3.24 -17.21
C GLN A 125 -10.36 -3.73 -16.86
N ARG A 126 -9.34 -2.90 -17.02
CA ARG A 126 -7.95 -3.20 -16.64
C ARG A 126 -7.85 -3.51 -15.15
N SER A 127 -8.45 -2.68 -14.29
CA SER A 127 -8.44 -2.89 -12.85
C SER A 127 -9.15 -4.18 -12.45
N VAL A 128 -10.30 -4.49 -13.04
CA VAL A 128 -11.04 -5.74 -12.79
C VAL A 128 -10.23 -6.96 -13.21
N ILE A 129 -9.62 -6.93 -14.40
CA ILE A 129 -8.80 -8.02 -14.93
C ILE A 129 -7.55 -8.23 -14.06
N ALA A 130 -6.87 -7.15 -13.67
CA ALA A 130 -5.71 -7.22 -12.78
C ALA A 130 -6.08 -7.77 -11.40
N MET A 131 -7.24 -7.40 -10.86
CA MET A 131 -7.77 -7.94 -9.60
C MET A 131 -8.08 -9.43 -9.70
N ALA A 132 -8.63 -9.89 -10.81
CA ALA A 132 -8.85 -11.31 -11.06
C ALA A 132 -7.51 -12.08 -11.10
N GLY A 133 -6.49 -11.54 -11.78
CA GLY A 133 -5.14 -12.10 -11.78
C GLY A 133 -4.51 -12.17 -10.38
N ALA A 134 -4.67 -11.12 -9.60
CA ALA A 134 -4.23 -11.07 -8.20
C ALA A 134 -4.91 -12.14 -7.33
N ALA A 135 -6.23 -12.33 -7.50
CA ALA A 135 -6.99 -13.35 -6.80
C ALA A 135 -6.55 -14.78 -7.19
N LEU A 136 -6.33 -15.02 -8.49
CA LEU A 136 -5.80 -16.31 -8.97
C LEU A 136 -4.44 -16.62 -8.37
N ALA A 137 -3.51 -15.67 -8.33
CA ALA A 137 -2.21 -15.86 -7.70
C ALA A 137 -2.35 -16.21 -6.22
N MET A 138 -3.24 -15.56 -5.50
CA MET A 138 -3.48 -15.85 -4.10
C MET A 138 -4.07 -17.24 -3.87
N ILE A 139 -4.98 -17.70 -4.75
CA ILE A 139 -5.46 -19.08 -4.72
C ILE A 139 -4.29 -20.06 -4.92
N PHE A 140 -3.41 -19.78 -5.89
CA PHE A 140 -2.22 -20.60 -6.16
C PHE A 140 -1.27 -20.65 -4.95
N VAL A 141 -0.99 -19.52 -4.33
CA VAL A 141 -0.18 -19.42 -3.11
C VAL A 141 -0.83 -20.21 -1.97
N SER A 142 -2.14 -20.11 -1.81
CA SER A 142 -2.89 -20.83 -0.78
C SER A 142 -2.85 -22.35 -0.97
N LEU A 143 -2.91 -22.83 -2.21
CA LEU A 143 -2.80 -24.25 -2.54
C LEU A 143 -1.38 -24.78 -2.26
N LEU A 144 -0.34 -24.01 -2.59
CA LEU A 144 1.05 -24.40 -2.37
C LEU A 144 1.46 -24.35 -0.90
N SER A 145 0.93 -23.42 -0.13
CA SER A 145 1.25 -23.28 1.30
C SER A 145 0.52 -24.27 2.22
N GLY A 146 -0.36 -25.11 1.67
CA GLY A 146 -1.17 -26.07 2.41
C GLY A 146 -2.51 -25.49 2.88
N LYS A 147 -3.40 -26.36 3.44
CA LYS A 147 -4.78 -26.02 3.77
C LYS A 147 -4.89 -24.68 4.52
N MET A 148 -5.50 -23.71 3.88
CA MET A 148 -5.85 -22.42 4.43
C MET A 148 -6.72 -22.60 5.68
N GLY A 149 -6.12 -22.48 6.87
CA GLY A 149 -6.89 -22.55 8.12
C GLY A 149 -6.35 -23.43 9.24
N ARG A 150 -5.37 -24.27 9.03
CA ARG A 150 -4.67 -24.96 10.12
C ARG A 150 -3.22 -24.48 10.14
N ARG A 151 -2.84 -23.64 11.13
CA ARG A 151 -1.46 -23.18 11.43
C ARG A 151 -0.58 -23.05 10.19
N THR A 152 -1.04 -22.25 9.21
CA THR A 152 -0.19 -21.95 8.05
C THR A 152 0.98 -21.13 8.58
N ASP A 153 2.15 -21.69 8.52
CA ASP A 153 3.37 -21.00 8.90
C ASP A 153 3.49 -19.75 8.03
N PRO A 154 3.49 -18.54 8.60
CA PRO A 154 3.59 -17.30 7.85
C PRO A 154 4.81 -17.25 6.93
N LEU A 155 5.91 -17.92 7.34
CA LEU A 155 7.13 -18.01 6.53
C LEU A 155 6.88 -18.84 5.25
N LYS A 156 6.17 -19.97 5.35
CA LYS A 156 5.81 -20.79 4.17
C LYS A 156 4.92 -20.00 3.21
N LEU A 157 3.98 -19.23 3.73
CA LEU A 157 3.11 -18.38 2.92
C LEU A 157 3.90 -17.30 2.16
N MET A 158 4.84 -16.65 2.82
CA MET A 158 5.72 -15.66 2.19
C MET A 158 6.64 -16.27 1.14
N LEU A 159 7.26 -17.42 1.44
CA LEU A 159 8.12 -18.13 0.49
C LEU A 159 7.34 -18.60 -0.74
N ALA A 160 6.16 -19.19 -0.55
CA ALA A 160 5.29 -19.60 -1.65
C ALA A 160 4.85 -18.38 -2.47
N GLY A 161 4.46 -17.28 -1.82
CA GLY A 161 4.08 -16.03 -2.48
C GLY A 161 5.21 -15.43 -3.31
N THR A 162 6.44 -15.42 -2.78
CA THR A 162 7.62 -14.93 -3.50
C THR A 162 7.93 -15.81 -4.71
N ALA A 163 7.87 -17.13 -4.57
CA ALA A 163 8.07 -18.08 -5.68
C ALA A 163 7.03 -17.88 -6.78
N VAL A 164 5.75 -17.77 -6.41
CA VAL A 164 4.64 -17.49 -7.34
C VAL A 164 4.79 -16.14 -8.01
N SER A 165 5.17 -15.10 -7.26
CA SER A 165 5.44 -13.76 -7.83
C SER A 165 6.53 -13.80 -8.89
N ASN A 166 7.64 -14.45 -8.60
CA ASN A 166 8.77 -14.57 -9.53
C ASN A 166 8.39 -15.38 -10.77
N PHE A 167 7.66 -16.48 -10.60
CA PHE A 167 7.17 -17.31 -11.71
C PHE A 167 6.26 -16.50 -12.64
N PHE A 168 5.23 -15.85 -12.08
CA PHE A 168 4.30 -15.04 -12.87
C PHE A 168 4.97 -13.79 -13.43
N GLY A 169 5.91 -13.16 -12.72
CA GLY A 169 6.70 -12.05 -13.22
C GLY A 169 7.52 -12.46 -14.45
N SER A 170 8.20 -13.59 -14.41
CA SER A 170 8.95 -14.13 -15.55
C SER A 170 8.03 -14.46 -16.73
N LEU A 171 6.87 -15.06 -16.48
CA LEU A 171 5.88 -15.32 -17.52
C LEU A 171 5.37 -14.04 -18.17
N SER A 172 5.11 -13.00 -17.36
CA SER A 172 4.71 -11.67 -17.85
C SER A 172 5.77 -11.06 -18.78
N LEU A 173 7.05 -11.19 -18.42
CA LEU A 173 8.15 -10.70 -19.23
C LEU A 173 8.25 -11.44 -20.57
N ILE A 174 8.12 -12.77 -20.57
CA ILE A 174 8.13 -13.59 -21.80
C ILE A 174 6.99 -13.15 -22.73
N ILE A 175 5.78 -12.99 -22.19
CA ILE A 175 4.61 -12.52 -22.97
C ILE A 175 4.88 -11.11 -23.51
N GLY A 176 5.38 -10.19 -22.68
CA GLY A 176 5.67 -8.81 -23.07
C GLY A 176 6.71 -8.69 -24.17
N ILE A 177 7.77 -9.53 -24.12
CA ILE A 177 8.81 -9.58 -25.17
C ILE A 177 8.22 -10.13 -26.48
N ARG A 178 7.47 -11.23 -26.41
CA ARG A 178 6.88 -11.87 -27.58
C ARG A 178 5.87 -10.97 -28.30
N SER A 179 5.08 -10.22 -27.54
CA SER A 179 4.06 -9.31 -28.07
C SER A 179 4.57 -7.89 -28.35
N LYS A 180 5.86 -7.61 -28.12
CA LYS A 180 6.46 -6.26 -28.28
C LYS A 180 5.82 -5.20 -27.35
N THR A 181 5.23 -5.61 -26.25
CA THR A 181 4.56 -4.72 -25.28
C THR A 181 5.37 -4.49 -23.99
N SER A 182 6.63 -4.91 -23.97
CA SER A 182 7.52 -4.87 -22.79
C SER A 182 7.60 -3.48 -22.17
N ARG A 183 7.62 -2.41 -22.96
CA ARG A 183 7.72 -1.02 -22.45
C ARG A 183 6.47 -0.64 -21.63
N SER A 184 5.28 -0.87 -22.18
CA SER A 184 4.01 -0.56 -21.52
C SER A 184 3.81 -1.41 -20.27
N LEU A 185 4.17 -2.70 -20.35
CA LEU A 185 4.11 -3.63 -19.26
C LEU A 185 5.08 -3.23 -18.13
N SER A 186 6.33 -2.89 -18.45
CA SER A 186 7.33 -2.46 -17.47
C SER A 186 6.91 -1.18 -16.74
N PHE A 187 6.32 -0.22 -17.48
CA PHE A 187 5.81 1.01 -16.89
C PHE A 187 4.64 0.73 -15.94
N TRP A 188 3.71 -0.16 -16.33
CA TRP A 188 2.60 -0.56 -15.47
C TRP A 188 3.08 -1.31 -14.23
N ILE A 189 4.01 -2.28 -14.38
CA ILE A 189 4.60 -3.05 -13.25
C ILE A 189 5.31 -2.11 -12.28
N ALA A 190 6.00 -1.09 -12.77
CA ALA A 190 6.74 -0.15 -11.93
C ALA A 190 5.83 0.80 -11.10
N GLY A 191 4.53 0.78 -11.37
CA GLY A 191 3.52 1.54 -10.65
C GLY A 191 3.39 2.99 -11.08
N SER A 192 2.18 3.40 -11.46
CA SER A 192 1.89 4.77 -11.87
C SER A 192 0.49 5.18 -11.45
N LEU A 193 0.38 6.42 -11.01
CA LEU A 193 -0.91 7.06 -10.68
C LEU A 193 -1.45 7.87 -11.87
N ALA A 194 -0.77 7.85 -13.02
CA ALA A 194 -1.25 8.49 -14.22
C ALA A 194 -2.50 7.77 -14.77
N GLY A 195 -3.54 8.54 -15.06
CA GLY A 195 -4.78 8.00 -15.63
C GLY A 195 -5.78 7.43 -14.61
N ILE A 196 -5.56 7.65 -13.31
CA ILE A 196 -6.59 7.36 -12.29
C ILE A 196 -7.85 8.20 -12.58
N ASN A 197 -8.99 7.56 -12.52
CA ASN A 197 -10.30 8.16 -12.73
C ASN A 197 -11.24 7.98 -11.51
N ALA A 198 -12.45 8.56 -11.62
CA ALA A 198 -13.43 8.50 -10.55
C ALA A 198 -13.84 7.07 -10.15
N THR A 199 -13.87 6.14 -11.11
CA THR A 199 -14.22 4.74 -10.82
C THR A 199 -13.11 4.03 -10.05
N ASP A 200 -11.85 4.29 -10.37
CA ASP A 200 -10.71 3.77 -9.61
C ASP A 200 -10.74 4.30 -8.16
N LEU A 201 -11.08 5.59 -7.98
CA LEU A 201 -11.27 6.16 -6.64
C LEU A 201 -12.42 5.49 -5.88
N LEU A 202 -13.52 5.16 -6.56
CA LEU A 202 -14.64 4.43 -5.95
C LEU A 202 -14.17 3.05 -5.46
N PHE A 203 -13.44 2.28 -6.27
CA PHE A 203 -12.90 0.97 -5.87
C PHE A 203 -11.96 1.09 -4.69
N LEU A 204 -11.04 2.05 -4.68
CA LEU A 204 -10.15 2.31 -3.56
C LEU A 204 -10.92 2.69 -2.29
N THR A 205 -11.92 3.56 -2.41
CA THR A 205 -12.71 4.03 -1.27
C THR A 205 -13.55 2.90 -0.68
N VAL A 206 -14.26 2.13 -1.52
CA VAL A 206 -15.07 0.99 -1.08
C VAL A 206 -14.18 -0.05 -0.41
N SER A 207 -13.01 -0.37 -1.00
CA SER A 207 -12.09 -1.32 -0.38
C SER A 207 -11.55 -0.84 0.97
N LEU A 208 -11.22 0.44 1.10
CA LEU A 208 -10.78 1.01 2.37
C LEU A 208 -11.87 0.91 3.44
N ILE A 209 -13.12 1.20 3.08
CA ILE A 209 -14.27 1.05 3.99
C ILE A 209 -14.42 -0.41 4.44
N VAL A 210 -14.40 -1.36 3.52
CA VAL A 210 -14.48 -2.80 3.83
C VAL A 210 -13.34 -3.24 4.74
N ILE A 211 -12.11 -2.83 4.44
CA ILE A 211 -10.92 -3.09 5.25
C ILE A 211 -11.09 -2.56 6.66
N LEU A 212 -11.53 -1.30 6.81
CA LEU A 212 -11.74 -0.69 8.12
C LEU A 212 -12.84 -1.40 8.91
N LEU A 213 -13.94 -1.80 8.28
CA LEU A 213 -15.00 -2.56 8.93
C LEU A 213 -14.50 -3.91 9.47
N ILE A 214 -13.72 -4.65 8.67
CA ILE A 214 -13.12 -5.92 9.11
C ILE A 214 -12.18 -5.68 10.30
N ILE A 215 -11.33 -4.65 10.23
CA ILE A 215 -10.38 -4.32 11.29
C ILE A 215 -11.10 -3.89 12.56
N LEU A 216 -12.17 -3.10 12.47
CA LEU A 216 -12.96 -2.67 13.62
C LEU A 216 -13.64 -3.86 14.30
N TYR A 217 -14.16 -4.82 13.52
CA TYR A 217 -14.77 -6.04 14.05
C TYR A 217 -13.75 -6.90 14.81
N TYR A 218 -12.57 -7.14 14.23
CA TYR A 218 -11.51 -7.99 14.81
C TYR A 218 -10.46 -7.20 15.64
N ARG A 219 -10.72 -5.94 15.99
CA ARG A 219 -9.71 -5.06 16.64
C ARG A 219 -9.13 -5.59 17.94
N LYS A 220 -9.93 -6.34 18.71
CA LYS A 220 -9.49 -6.97 19.97
C LYS A 220 -8.47 -8.06 19.68
N ASP A 221 -8.80 -8.94 18.74
CA ASP A 221 -7.94 -10.05 18.36
C ASP A 221 -6.62 -9.57 17.76
N PHE A 222 -6.64 -8.58 16.84
CA PHE A 222 -5.41 -7.97 16.30
C PHE A 222 -4.56 -7.31 17.38
N THR A 223 -5.17 -6.72 18.39
CA THR A 223 -4.43 -6.11 19.51
C THR A 223 -3.73 -7.17 20.36
N LEU A 224 -4.37 -8.31 20.57
CA LEU A 224 -3.81 -9.42 21.33
C LEU A 224 -2.74 -10.20 20.56
N MET A 225 -2.91 -10.38 19.24
CA MET A 225 -1.95 -11.09 18.38
C MET A 225 -0.52 -10.51 18.41
N VAL A 226 -0.37 -9.25 18.80
CA VAL A 226 0.95 -8.63 19.02
C VAL A 226 1.74 -9.31 20.13
N LEU A 227 1.07 -10.01 21.07
CA LEU A 227 1.67 -10.71 22.20
C LEU A 227 2.17 -12.13 21.84
N GLY A 228 1.92 -12.58 20.61
CA GLY A 228 2.18 -13.95 20.17
C GLY A 228 0.97 -14.88 20.31
N ASP A 229 0.98 -15.98 19.56
CA ASP A 229 -0.19 -16.87 19.42
C ASP A 229 -0.61 -17.51 20.74
N GLU A 230 0.34 -18.01 21.55
CA GLU A 230 0.06 -18.71 22.81
C GLU A 230 -0.59 -17.78 23.84
N LEU A 231 0.00 -16.61 24.06
CA LEU A 231 -0.54 -15.63 25.00
C LEU A 231 -1.89 -15.09 24.52
N SER A 232 -2.04 -14.85 23.22
CA SER A 232 -3.28 -14.34 22.64
C SER A 232 -4.43 -15.31 22.82
N THR A 233 -4.19 -16.61 22.59
CA THR A 233 -5.17 -17.67 22.79
C THR A 233 -5.53 -17.82 24.27
N GLY A 234 -4.54 -17.77 25.16
CA GLY A 234 -4.77 -17.80 26.61
C GLY A 234 -5.61 -16.61 27.13
N LEU A 235 -5.55 -15.46 26.43
CA LEU A 235 -6.35 -14.26 26.72
C LEU A 235 -7.71 -14.26 26.02
N GLY A 236 -8.08 -15.36 25.35
CA GLY A 236 -9.39 -15.53 24.70
C GLY A 236 -9.51 -14.97 23.29
N ALA A 237 -8.40 -14.63 22.61
CA ALA A 237 -8.43 -14.24 21.22
C ALA A 237 -8.64 -15.46 20.31
N ASN A 238 -9.45 -15.28 19.27
CA ASN A 238 -9.58 -16.28 18.22
C ASN A 238 -8.54 -16.02 17.11
N VAL A 239 -7.29 -16.46 17.36
CA VAL A 239 -6.13 -16.21 16.50
C VAL A 239 -6.36 -16.70 15.07
N ASP A 240 -6.97 -17.88 14.87
CA ASP A 240 -7.20 -18.45 13.54
C ASP A 240 -8.20 -17.60 12.72
N ARG A 241 -9.28 -17.15 13.35
CA ARG A 241 -10.26 -16.26 12.68
C ARG A 241 -9.66 -14.90 12.36
N ALA A 242 -8.94 -14.32 13.30
CA ALA A 242 -8.27 -13.03 13.12
C ALA A 242 -7.21 -13.11 12.01
N ARG A 243 -6.43 -14.22 11.95
CA ARG A 243 -5.44 -14.45 10.88
C ARG A 243 -6.10 -14.54 9.51
N LYS A 244 -7.19 -15.31 9.38
CA LYS A 244 -7.95 -15.40 8.11
C LYS A 244 -8.52 -14.04 7.70
N ALA A 245 -9.11 -13.31 8.64
CA ALA A 245 -9.63 -11.96 8.39
C ALA A 245 -8.51 -10.99 7.99
N GLY A 246 -7.35 -11.07 8.65
CA GLY A 246 -6.18 -10.27 8.31
C GLY A 246 -5.63 -10.58 6.93
N LEU A 247 -5.54 -11.86 6.54
CA LEU A 247 -5.15 -12.26 5.19
C LEU A 247 -6.14 -11.74 4.16
N LEU A 248 -7.44 -11.80 4.43
CA LEU A 248 -8.47 -11.26 3.55
C LEU A 248 -8.30 -9.75 3.35
N VAL A 249 -8.05 -9.00 4.43
CA VAL A 249 -7.74 -7.56 4.38
C VAL A 249 -6.55 -7.29 3.47
N VAL A 250 -5.46 -8.04 3.66
CA VAL A 250 -4.23 -7.86 2.86
C VAL A 250 -4.49 -8.17 1.39
N VAL A 251 -5.20 -9.25 1.08
CA VAL A 251 -5.50 -9.65 -0.31
C VAL A 251 -6.39 -8.63 -1.01
N ILE A 252 -7.47 -8.17 -0.36
CA ILE A 252 -8.36 -7.16 -0.92
C ILE A 252 -7.58 -5.86 -1.13
N GLY A 253 -6.88 -5.38 -0.10
CA GLY A 253 -6.21 -4.09 -0.16
C GLY A 253 -5.05 -4.06 -1.15
N THR A 254 -4.18 -5.09 -1.15
CA THR A 254 -3.08 -5.17 -2.13
C THR A 254 -3.59 -5.45 -3.54
N GLY A 255 -4.59 -6.33 -3.69
CA GLY A 255 -5.19 -6.66 -4.97
C GLY A 255 -5.76 -5.42 -5.66
N ILE A 256 -6.57 -4.63 -4.97
CA ILE A 256 -7.14 -3.40 -5.51
C ILE A 256 -6.04 -2.34 -5.73
N SER A 257 -5.11 -2.16 -4.80
CA SER A 257 -4.00 -1.22 -4.98
C SER A 257 -3.20 -1.54 -6.24
N VAL A 258 -2.78 -2.81 -6.41
CA VAL A 258 -2.00 -3.24 -7.57
C VAL A 258 -2.82 -3.12 -8.87
N SER A 259 -4.12 -3.42 -8.84
CA SER A 259 -4.97 -3.31 -10.04
C SER A 259 -5.09 -1.88 -10.54
N VAL A 260 -5.15 -0.90 -9.63
CA VAL A 260 -5.33 0.52 -9.97
C VAL A 260 -4.01 1.18 -10.34
N ILE A 261 -2.96 0.99 -9.54
CA ILE A 261 -1.71 1.75 -9.70
C ILE A 261 -0.49 0.89 -10.05
N GLY A 262 -0.63 -0.42 -10.22
CA GLY A 262 0.49 -1.34 -10.40
C GLY A 262 1.21 -1.65 -9.07
N ASN A 263 2.44 -2.16 -9.17
CA ASN A 263 3.19 -2.61 -7.98
C ASN A 263 3.90 -1.43 -7.30
N VAL A 264 3.54 -1.17 -6.05
CA VAL A 264 4.21 -0.19 -5.18
C VAL A 264 4.66 -0.89 -3.91
N GLY A 265 5.97 -1.10 -3.81
CA GLY A 265 6.58 -1.73 -2.64
C GLY A 265 6.99 -0.73 -1.56
N PHE A 266 7.47 -1.28 -0.44
CA PHE A 266 8.07 -0.59 0.71
C PHE A 266 7.14 0.26 1.57
N VAL A 267 6.01 0.77 1.09
CA VAL A 267 5.06 1.56 1.90
C VAL A 267 4.55 0.72 3.07
N GLY A 268 4.03 -0.48 2.79
CA GLY A 268 3.53 -1.42 3.80
C GLY A 268 4.62 -2.05 4.68
N LEU A 269 5.88 -2.00 4.25
CA LEU A 269 7.01 -2.49 5.03
C LEU A 269 7.55 -1.42 5.98
N CYS A 270 7.89 -0.25 5.43
CA CYS A 270 8.63 0.78 6.16
C CYS A 270 7.77 1.54 7.15
N VAL A 271 6.57 1.97 6.73
CA VAL A 271 5.75 2.86 7.57
C VAL A 271 5.27 2.20 8.86
N PRO A 272 4.72 0.97 8.87
CA PRO A 272 4.33 0.33 10.13
C PRO A 272 5.53 0.07 11.04
N HIS A 273 6.70 -0.20 10.48
CA HIS A 273 7.92 -0.37 11.26
C HIS A 273 8.36 0.94 11.93
N ILE A 274 8.41 2.06 11.18
CA ILE A 274 8.72 3.40 11.72
C ILE A 274 7.70 3.76 12.81
N ALA A 275 6.42 3.53 12.56
CA ALA A 275 5.36 3.81 13.53
C ALA A 275 5.56 3.03 14.85
N ARG A 276 5.99 1.75 14.78
CA ARG A 276 6.32 0.95 15.98
C ARG A 276 7.51 1.50 16.75
N LEU A 277 8.54 1.95 16.07
CA LEU A 277 9.69 2.58 16.71
C LEU A 277 9.31 3.84 17.49
N LEU A 278 8.34 4.61 16.97
CA LEU A 278 7.90 5.86 17.57
C LEU A 278 6.88 5.69 18.71
N PHE A 279 5.95 4.73 18.57
CA PHE A 279 4.77 4.60 19.44
C PHE A 279 4.61 3.23 20.12
N GLY A 280 5.61 2.34 19.93
CA GLY A 280 5.54 0.98 20.45
C GLY A 280 4.57 0.10 19.65
N SER A 281 4.25 -1.10 20.18
CA SER A 281 3.55 -2.14 19.44
C SER A 281 2.02 -2.13 19.63
N ARG A 282 1.45 -1.10 20.26
CA ARG A 282 0.00 -1.05 20.53
C ARG A 282 -0.81 -0.80 19.27
N PHE A 283 -1.51 -1.82 18.79
CA PHE A 283 -2.25 -1.80 17.51
C PHE A 283 -3.19 -0.60 17.37
N SER A 284 -3.94 -0.25 18.41
CA SER A 284 -4.89 0.87 18.40
C SER A 284 -4.24 2.25 18.20
N PHE A 285 -2.95 2.40 18.51
CA PHE A 285 -2.19 3.63 18.24
C PHE A 285 -1.52 3.58 16.87
N LEU A 286 -1.09 2.37 16.47
CA LEU A 286 -0.40 2.19 15.19
C LEU A 286 -1.33 2.40 14.00
N LEU A 287 -2.57 1.93 14.06
CA LEU A 287 -3.50 1.99 12.94
C LEU A 287 -3.69 3.42 12.38
N PRO A 288 -4.08 4.45 13.17
CA PRO A 288 -4.25 5.79 12.64
C PRO A 288 -2.95 6.45 12.22
N VAL A 289 -1.85 6.19 12.92
CA VAL A 289 -0.52 6.73 12.56
C VAL A 289 -0.07 6.17 11.22
N VAL A 290 -0.14 4.85 11.05
CA VAL A 290 0.25 4.17 9.82
C VAL A 290 -0.60 4.66 8.65
N ALA A 291 -1.92 4.80 8.84
CA ALA A 291 -2.82 5.30 7.82
C ALA A 291 -2.37 6.67 7.29
N VAL A 292 -2.16 7.64 8.19
CA VAL A 292 -1.78 9.01 7.80
C VAL A 292 -0.35 9.07 7.27
N MET A 293 0.60 8.38 7.90
CA MET A 293 1.99 8.37 7.43
C MET A 293 2.12 7.75 6.04
N SER A 294 1.40 6.65 5.77
CA SER A 294 1.46 5.98 4.47
C SER A 294 0.77 6.79 3.38
N ALA A 295 -0.34 7.45 3.70
CA ALA A 295 -0.99 8.41 2.80
C ALA A 295 -0.02 9.52 2.40
N PHE A 296 0.61 10.15 3.39
CA PHE A 296 1.59 11.21 3.14
C PHE A 296 2.79 10.72 2.32
N LEU A 297 3.35 9.55 2.69
CA LEU A 297 4.52 9.00 1.99
C LEU A 297 4.23 8.75 0.51
N LEU A 298 3.09 8.10 0.19
CA LEU A 298 2.77 7.80 -1.21
C LEU A 298 2.37 9.06 -1.99
N GLY A 299 1.65 9.98 -1.36
CA GLY A 299 1.35 11.29 -1.98
C GLY A 299 2.62 12.10 -2.26
N ALA A 300 3.58 12.11 -1.34
CA ALA A 300 4.87 12.77 -1.54
C ALA A 300 5.71 12.07 -2.63
N ALA A 301 5.72 10.74 -2.66
CA ALA A 301 6.39 9.97 -3.70
C ALA A 301 5.79 10.26 -5.09
N ASP A 302 4.46 10.36 -5.20
CA ASP A 302 3.82 10.74 -6.47
C ASP A 302 4.14 12.17 -6.88
N PHE A 303 4.11 13.10 -5.93
CA PHE A 303 4.50 14.50 -6.20
C PHE A 303 5.94 14.58 -6.71
N MET A 304 6.87 13.87 -6.09
CA MET A 304 8.27 13.78 -6.52
C MET A 304 8.39 13.13 -7.89
N ALA A 305 7.68 12.01 -8.12
CA ALA A 305 7.74 11.23 -9.36
C ALA A 305 7.40 12.05 -10.62
N ARG A 306 6.43 12.96 -10.51
CA ARG A 306 6.02 13.82 -11.63
C ARG A 306 6.75 15.15 -11.69
N SER A 307 7.38 15.60 -10.60
CA SER A 307 8.09 16.88 -10.56
C SER A 307 9.56 16.75 -10.93
N ALA A 308 10.19 15.60 -10.65
CA ALA A 308 11.63 15.41 -10.79
C ALA A 308 12.12 15.30 -12.25
N SER A 309 11.28 14.89 -13.20
CA SER A 309 11.71 14.62 -14.58
C SER A 309 10.72 15.14 -15.63
N ALA A 310 9.97 16.20 -15.31
CA ALA A 310 9.03 16.77 -16.28
C ALA A 310 9.70 17.13 -17.63
N PRO A 311 9.13 16.77 -18.81
CA PRO A 311 7.76 16.26 -19.00
C PRO A 311 7.61 14.74 -18.86
N LEU A 312 8.69 13.98 -18.65
CA LEU A 312 8.64 12.53 -18.45
C LEU A 312 8.20 12.24 -17.02
N GLU A 313 7.35 11.23 -16.84
CA GLU A 313 6.95 10.76 -15.50
C GLU A 313 7.82 9.58 -15.07
N ILE A 314 8.32 9.64 -13.83
CA ILE A 314 8.98 8.52 -13.19
C ILE A 314 7.88 7.65 -12.55
N PRO A 315 7.93 6.30 -12.67
CA PRO A 315 7.01 5.44 -11.94
C PRO A 315 7.12 5.66 -10.41
N VAL A 316 5.98 5.76 -9.73
CA VAL A 316 5.95 6.04 -8.29
C VAL A 316 6.58 4.92 -7.47
N GLY A 317 6.48 3.67 -7.94
CA GLY A 317 7.13 2.52 -7.32
C GLY A 317 8.65 2.61 -7.32
N ALA A 318 9.26 3.26 -8.32
CA ALA A 318 10.71 3.51 -8.33
C ALA A 318 11.11 4.50 -7.22
N ILE A 319 10.31 5.55 -6.98
CA ILE A 319 10.55 6.52 -5.91
C ILE A 319 10.41 5.86 -4.53
N THR A 320 9.33 5.06 -4.33
CA THR A 320 9.14 4.35 -3.04
C THR A 320 10.24 3.31 -2.80
N ALA A 321 10.74 2.64 -3.85
CA ALA A 321 11.87 1.71 -3.74
C ALA A 321 13.17 2.43 -3.41
N LEU A 322 13.43 3.60 -4.02
CA LEU A 322 14.61 4.41 -3.74
C LEU A 322 14.66 4.87 -2.27
N ILE A 323 13.52 5.18 -1.67
CA ILE A 323 13.39 5.55 -0.26
C ILE A 323 13.44 4.31 0.63
N GLY A 324 12.72 3.25 0.25
CA GLY A 324 12.51 2.07 1.08
C GLY A 324 13.68 1.11 1.16
N ALA A 325 14.42 0.90 0.06
CA ALA A 325 15.53 -0.05 0.03
C ALA A 325 16.69 0.34 0.96
N PRO A 326 17.17 1.60 1.02
CA PRO A 326 18.19 2.01 2.00
C PRO A 326 17.70 1.85 3.45
N PHE A 327 16.43 2.19 3.70
CA PHE A 327 15.81 2.03 5.01
C PHE A 327 15.78 0.54 5.43
N PHE A 328 15.38 -0.35 4.53
CA PHE A 328 15.38 -1.79 4.76
C PHE A 328 16.78 -2.34 5.06
N LEU A 329 17.79 -1.93 4.30
CA LEU A 329 19.17 -2.33 4.53
C LEU A 329 19.68 -1.85 5.91
N TYR A 330 19.32 -0.64 6.31
CA TYR A 330 19.64 -0.13 7.64
C TYR A 330 19.00 -0.99 8.74
N LEU A 331 17.71 -1.35 8.58
CA LEU A 331 17.00 -2.23 9.52
C LEU A 331 17.64 -3.62 9.62
N ALA A 332 17.95 -4.24 8.50
CA ALA A 332 18.55 -5.57 8.47
C ALA A 332 19.91 -5.61 9.21
N ARG A 333 20.71 -4.53 9.11
CA ARG A 333 21.97 -4.40 9.85
C ARG A 333 21.77 -4.21 11.35
N THR A 334 20.78 -3.44 11.77
CA THR A 334 20.53 -3.15 13.20
C THR A 334 19.93 -4.33 13.94
N GLN A 335 19.08 -5.13 13.30
CA GLN A 335 18.54 -6.35 13.91
C GLN A 335 19.62 -7.42 14.17
N LYS A 336 20.58 -7.58 13.27
CA LYS A 336 21.71 -8.50 13.45
C LYS A 336 22.57 -8.13 14.67
N LYS A 337 22.69 -6.84 14.99
CA LYS A 337 23.46 -6.35 16.14
C LYS A 337 22.77 -6.62 17.49
N ASN A 338 21.43 -6.66 17.52
CA ASN A 338 20.64 -6.91 18.74
C ASN A 338 20.39 -8.40 18.99
N GLY A 339 20.29 -9.24 17.94
CA GLY A 339 20.16 -10.70 18.09
C GLY A 339 21.45 -11.39 18.59
N GLY A 340 22.62 -10.80 18.37
CA GLY A 340 23.89 -11.30 18.89
C GLY A 340 24.16 -10.99 20.37
N ARG A 341 23.33 -10.12 21.01
CA ARG A 341 23.48 -9.79 22.44
C ARG A 341 22.60 -10.62 23.38
N THR A 342 21.65 -11.39 22.85
CA THR A 342 20.77 -12.28 23.64
C THR A 342 21.21 -13.74 23.60
N ALA A 343 22.33 -14.06 22.95
CA ALA A 343 22.91 -15.40 22.84
C ALA A 343 24.26 -15.54 23.59
N GLN A 344 24.52 -14.68 24.59
CA GLN A 344 25.62 -14.82 25.56
C GLN A 344 25.00 -14.79 26.97
#